data_6bb169b249aa0d76c5cb2cb4e0b3ef9d
#
_entry.id   6bb169b249aa0d76c5cb2cb4e0b3ef9d
#
_cell.length_a   1.000
_cell.length_b   1.000
_cell.length_c   1.000
_cell.angle_alpha   90.00
_cell.angle_beta   90.00
_cell.angle_gamma   90.00
#
_symmetry.space_group_name_H-M   'P 1'
#
loop_
_entity.id
_entity.type
_entity.pdbx_description
1 polymer ?
#
loop_
_entity_poly.entity_id
_entity_poly.type
_entity_poly.pdbx_seq_one_letter_code
_entity_poly.pdbx_strand_id
1 'polypeptide(L)'
;MAQKILTGLVIIHLAASIWHGDAHTRLAIALPPEKNVFVFAVILIAPLVALILVWTRYSTIGLWVLALSMVGALLFGAYHHYVMVSPDNIGHLPEGSAEAHSQFISSAAVIALLELAAALYAAFCLGSRSAKSRVESVG
;
A
#
# COMPACT_ATOMS: atom_id res chain seq x y z
N MET A 1 8.67 -15.61 -11.95
CA MET A 1 9.17 -15.26 -10.60
C MET A 1 8.62 -13.93 -10.12
N ALA A 2 8.68 -12.86 -10.90
CA ALA A 2 8.19 -11.52 -10.51
C ALA A 2 6.71 -11.49 -10.05
N GLN A 3 5.81 -12.14 -10.78
CA GLN A 3 4.38 -12.19 -10.42
C GLN A 3 4.15 -12.81 -9.03
N LYS A 4 4.89 -13.86 -8.66
CA LYS A 4 4.76 -14.50 -7.34
C LYS A 4 5.22 -13.57 -6.21
N ILE A 5 6.28 -12.79 -6.43
CA ILE A 5 6.77 -11.79 -5.46
C ILE A 5 5.73 -10.69 -5.27
N LEU A 6 5.18 -10.14 -6.38
CA LEU A 6 4.12 -9.14 -6.31
C LEU A 6 2.88 -9.68 -5.58
N THR A 7 2.50 -10.93 -5.85
CA THR A 7 1.39 -11.59 -5.14
C THR A 7 1.66 -11.64 -3.64
N GLY A 8 2.85 -12.07 -3.23
CA GLY A 8 3.24 -12.11 -1.81
C GLY A 8 3.17 -10.73 -1.16
N LEU A 9 3.74 -9.71 -1.81
CA LEU A 9 3.73 -8.33 -1.30
C LEU A 9 2.30 -7.80 -1.13
N VAL A 10 1.41 -7.99 -2.10
CA VAL A 10 0.02 -7.53 -2.02
C VAL A 10 -0.75 -8.27 -0.92
N ILE A 11 -0.58 -9.59 -0.79
CA ILE A 11 -1.26 -10.37 0.26
C ILE A 11 -0.81 -9.93 1.65
N ILE A 12 0.51 -9.75 1.86
CA ILE A 12 1.04 -9.32 3.16
C ILE A 12 0.61 -7.88 3.46
N HIS A 13 0.59 -6.99 2.45
CA HIS A 13 0.08 -5.63 2.59
C HIS A 13 -1.39 -5.61 3.02
N LEU A 14 -2.26 -6.41 2.40
CA LEU A 14 -3.66 -6.52 2.78
C LEU A 14 -3.83 -7.03 4.22
N ALA A 15 -3.07 -8.05 4.60
CA ALA A 15 -3.11 -8.55 5.98
C ALA A 15 -2.66 -7.48 6.99
N ALA A 16 -1.59 -6.73 6.68
CA ALA A 16 -1.14 -5.62 7.50
C ALA A 16 -2.17 -4.48 7.56
N SER A 17 -2.86 -4.19 6.46
CA SER A 17 -3.93 -3.18 6.40
C SER A 17 -5.14 -3.57 7.26
N ILE A 18 -5.52 -4.85 7.27
CA ILE A 18 -6.59 -5.36 8.16
C ILE A 18 -6.15 -5.23 9.62
N TRP A 19 -4.92 -5.62 9.93
CA TRP A 19 -4.37 -5.49 11.29
C TRP A 19 -4.32 -4.02 11.77
N HIS A 20 -3.99 -3.09 10.88
CA HIS A 20 -4.01 -1.65 11.15
C HIS A 20 -5.45 -1.13 11.34
N GLY A 21 -6.39 -1.57 10.51
CA GLY A 21 -7.81 -1.24 10.65
C GLY A 21 -8.42 -1.70 11.97
N ASP A 22 -7.98 -2.86 12.51
CA ASP A 22 -8.36 -3.30 13.85
C ASP A 22 -7.84 -2.32 14.93
N ALA A 23 -6.60 -1.82 14.80
CA ALA A 23 -6.07 -0.81 15.72
C ALA A 23 -6.88 0.49 15.68
N HIS A 24 -7.32 0.95 14.51
CA HIS A 24 -8.24 2.09 14.38
C HIS A 24 -9.54 1.85 15.15
N THR A 25 -10.11 0.65 15.04
CA THR A 25 -11.34 0.28 15.76
C THR A 25 -11.13 0.28 17.25
N ARG A 26 -10.03 -0.31 17.73
CA ARG A 26 -9.70 -0.38 19.17
C ARG A 26 -9.43 0.99 19.80
N LEU A 27 -8.92 1.94 19.02
CA LEU A 27 -8.65 3.32 19.44
C LEU A 27 -9.80 4.28 19.13
N ALA A 28 -10.93 3.78 18.59
CA ALA A 28 -12.08 4.59 18.17
C ALA A 28 -11.71 5.73 17.20
N ILE A 29 -10.70 5.52 16.36
CA ILE A 29 -10.27 6.48 15.32
C ILE A 29 -11.19 6.34 14.13
N ALA A 30 -12.15 7.27 13.98
CA ALA A 30 -13.04 7.32 12.84
C ALA A 30 -12.43 8.17 11.70
N LEU A 31 -12.39 7.61 10.51
CA LEU A 31 -11.98 8.36 9.31
C LEU A 31 -13.20 9.05 8.69
N PRO A 32 -13.06 10.30 8.22
CA PRO A 32 -14.08 10.97 7.41
C PRO A 32 -14.41 10.15 6.15
N PRO A 33 -15.64 10.25 5.61
CA PRO A 33 -16.10 9.44 4.47
C PRO A 33 -15.16 9.50 3.25
N GLU A 34 -14.62 10.68 2.92
CA GLU A 34 -13.71 10.89 1.80
C GLU A 34 -12.40 10.12 1.98
N LYS A 35 -11.87 10.05 3.21
CA LYS A 35 -10.67 9.26 3.51
C LYS A 35 -10.97 7.76 3.44
N ASN A 36 -12.14 7.34 3.92
CA ASN A 36 -12.58 5.95 3.79
C ASN A 36 -12.66 5.53 2.32
N VAL A 37 -13.23 6.38 1.42
CA VAL A 37 -13.27 6.11 -0.02
C VAL A 37 -11.86 5.92 -0.58
N PHE A 38 -10.90 6.78 -0.19
CA PHE A 38 -9.50 6.63 -0.60
C PHE A 38 -8.90 5.32 -0.11
N VAL A 39 -9.07 4.98 1.17
CA VAL A 39 -8.58 3.72 1.75
C VAL A 39 -9.14 2.52 0.99
N PHE A 40 -10.45 2.46 0.78
CA PHE A 40 -11.05 1.35 0.05
C PHE A 40 -10.61 1.29 -1.42
N ALA A 41 -10.64 2.40 -2.14
CA ALA A 41 -10.37 2.40 -3.57
C ALA A 41 -8.88 2.23 -3.88
N VAL A 42 -8.00 2.98 -3.20
CA VAL A 42 -6.58 3.07 -3.54
C VAL A 42 -5.74 2.08 -2.74
N ILE A 43 -6.01 1.91 -1.43
CA ILE A 43 -5.17 1.07 -0.57
C ILE A 43 -5.59 -0.40 -0.63
N LEU A 44 -6.89 -0.69 -0.74
CA LEU A 44 -7.37 -2.08 -0.70
C LEU A 44 -7.72 -2.63 -2.09
N ILE A 45 -8.56 -1.95 -2.88
CA ILE A 45 -9.09 -2.50 -4.14
C ILE A 45 -8.09 -2.38 -5.28
N ALA A 46 -7.43 -1.22 -5.45
CA ALA A 46 -6.51 -1.03 -6.57
C ALA A 46 -5.35 -2.05 -6.60
N PRO A 47 -4.70 -2.43 -5.49
CA PRO A 47 -3.69 -3.48 -5.50
C PRO A 47 -4.23 -4.85 -5.90
N LEU A 48 -5.47 -5.19 -5.53
CA LEU A 48 -6.11 -6.45 -5.94
C LEU A 48 -6.38 -6.46 -7.44
N VAL A 49 -6.92 -5.37 -7.98
CA VAL A 49 -7.13 -5.22 -9.43
C VAL A 49 -5.79 -5.29 -10.16
N ALA A 50 -4.77 -4.60 -9.65
CA ALA A 50 -3.42 -4.66 -10.20
C ALA A 50 -2.88 -6.09 -10.23
N LEU A 51 -3.07 -6.84 -9.15
CA LEU A 51 -2.64 -8.22 -9.06
C LEU A 51 -3.33 -9.10 -10.10
N ILE A 52 -4.64 -8.96 -10.29
CA ILE A 52 -5.37 -9.68 -11.35
C ILE A 52 -4.78 -9.33 -12.72
N LEU A 53 -4.57 -8.05 -13.02
CA LEU A 53 -4.02 -7.61 -14.31
C LEU A 53 -2.60 -8.12 -14.55
N VAL A 54 -1.76 -8.20 -13.52
CA VAL A 54 -0.38 -8.71 -13.59
C VAL A 54 -0.34 -10.17 -14.06
N TRP A 55 -1.38 -10.96 -13.79
CA TRP A 55 -1.49 -12.36 -14.23
C TRP A 55 -2.16 -12.52 -15.61
N THR A 56 -2.46 -11.43 -16.31
CA THR A 56 -3.09 -11.43 -17.63
C THR A 56 -2.15 -10.82 -18.69
N ARG A 57 -2.65 -10.71 -19.93
CA ARG A 57 -2.00 -9.95 -21.02
C ARG A 57 -1.85 -8.45 -20.70
N TYR A 58 -2.59 -7.93 -19.74
CA TYR A 58 -2.56 -6.53 -19.31
C TYR A 58 -1.54 -6.28 -18.19
N SER A 59 -0.54 -7.14 -18.06
CA SER A 59 0.42 -7.12 -16.95
C SER A 59 1.20 -5.81 -16.83
N THR A 60 1.45 -5.07 -17.92
CA THR A 60 2.09 -3.75 -17.85
C THR A 60 1.16 -2.71 -17.20
N ILE A 61 -0.12 -2.73 -17.54
CA ILE A 61 -1.13 -1.88 -16.90
C ILE A 61 -1.24 -2.23 -15.41
N GLY A 62 -1.28 -3.54 -15.09
CA GLY A 62 -1.28 -3.99 -13.70
C GLY A 62 -0.09 -3.49 -12.88
N LEU A 63 1.12 -3.49 -13.47
CA LEU A 63 2.31 -2.93 -12.81
C LEU A 63 2.19 -1.42 -12.56
N TRP A 64 1.65 -0.65 -13.51
CA TRP A 64 1.41 0.77 -13.33
C TRP A 64 0.35 1.04 -12.25
N VAL A 65 -0.77 0.33 -12.27
CA VAL A 65 -1.81 0.45 -11.24
C VAL A 65 -1.24 0.13 -9.87
N LEU A 66 -0.43 -0.93 -9.75
CA LEU A 66 0.22 -1.29 -8.49
C LEU A 66 1.18 -0.19 -8.02
N ALA A 67 2.09 0.26 -8.90
CA ALA A 67 3.06 1.29 -8.52
C ALA A 67 2.38 2.57 -8.05
N LEU A 68 1.39 3.06 -8.80
CA LEU A 68 0.68 4.30 -8.49
C LEU A 68 -0.18 4.18 -7.21
N SER A 69 -0.88 3.06 -7.02
CA SER A 69 -1.67 2.83 -5.81
C SER A 69 -0.79 2.72 -4.57
N MET A 70 0.35 2.02 -4.65
CA MET A 70 1.28 1.90 -3.51
C MET A 70 1.98 3.23 -3.18
N VAL A 71 2.35 4.03 -4.17
CA VAL A 71 2.87 5.39 -3.93
C VAL A 71 1.79 6.28 -3.31
N GLY A 72 0.57 6.23 -3.83
CA GLY A 72 -0.56 6.99 -3.28
C GLY A 72 -0.87 6.61 -1.83
N ALA A 73 -0.87 5.31 -1.53
CA ALA A 73 -1.09 4.77 -0.20
C ALA A 73 0.03 5.21 0.78
N LEU A 74 1.29 5.07 0.36
CA LEU A 74 2.45 5.50 1.15
C LEU A 74 2.40 6.99 1.50
N LEU A 75 2.10 7.84 0.51
CA LEU A 75 2.00 9.29 0.73
C LEU A 75 0.82 9.63 1.65
N PHE A 76 -0.32 8.98 1.47
CA PHE A 76 -1.49 9.15 2.33
C PHE A 76 -1.19 8.74 3.78
N GLY A 77 -0.65 7.55 3.99
CA GLY A 77 -0.28 7.05 5.31
C GLY A 77 0.80 7.90 5.97
N ALA A 78 1.87 8.25 5.22
CA ALA A 78 2.93 9.11 5.73
C ALA A 78 2.39 10.49 6.17
N TYR A 79 1.52 11.09 5.39
CA TYR A 79 0.92 12.38 5.74
C TYR A 79 0.04 12.30 6.99
N HIS A 80 -0.86 11.31 7.07
CA HIS A 80 -1.82 11.21 8.17
C HIS A 80 -1.21 10.69 9.46
N HIS A 81 -0.29 9.73 9.39
CA HIS A 81 0.27 9.13 10.59
C HIS A 81 1.48 9.88 11.16
N TYR A 82 2.19 10.71 10.35
CA TYR A 82 3.44 11.33 10.80
C TYR A 82 3.48 12.85 10.66
N VAL A 83 2.62 13.47 9.82
CA VAL A 83 2.69 14.91 9.52
C VAL A 83 1.47 15.65 10.05
N MET A 84 0.27 15.21 9.70
CA MET A 84 -0.97 15.89 10.07
C MET A 84 -1.31 15.66 11.54
N VAL A 85 -1.50 16.73 12.32
CA VAL A 85 -1.96 16.61 13.71
C VAL A 85 -3.44 16.22 13.73
N SER A 86 -3.71 14.99 14.15
CA SER A 86 -5.06 14.40 14.21
C SER A 86 -5.04 13.17 15.11
N PRO A 87 -6.20 12.60 15.49
CA PRO A 87 -6.26 11.32 16.18
C PRO A 87 -5.61 10.14 15.44
N ASP A 88 -5.36 10.29 14.16
CA ASP A 88 -4.71 9.32 13.28
C ASP A 88 -3.17 9.47 13.24
N ASN A 89 -2.61 10.39 14.02
CA ASN A 89 -1.18 10.65 14.09
C ASN A 89 -0.57 9.89 15.27
N ILE A 90 0.56 9.22 15.05
CA ILE A 90 1.25 8.40 16.07
C ILE A 90 1.63 9.16 17.34
N GLY A 91 1.82 10.49 17.24
CA GLY A 91 2.12 11.36 18.39
C GLY A 91 0.88 11.93 19.07
N HIS A 92 -0.34 11.66 18.56
CA HIS A 92 -1.59 12.27 19.05
C HIS A 92 -2.72 11.23 19.15
N LEU A 93 -2.38 9.97 19.36
CA LEU A 93 -3.37 8.88 19.45
C LEU A 93 -4.34 9.12 20.61
N PRO A 94 -5.64 8.78 20.43
CA PRO A 94 -6.63 8.85 21.50
C PRO A 94 -6.26 7.95 22.69
N GLU A 95 -6.92 8.17 23.83
CA GLU A 95 -6.79 7.28 24.97
C GLU A 95 -7.13 5.84 24.59
N GLY A 96 -6.31 4.89 25.08
CA GLY A 96 -6.47 3.48 24.76
C GLY A 96 -5.44 2.62 25.49
N SER A 97 -5.50 1.31 25.28
CA SER A 97 -4.53 0.40 25.88
C SER A 97 -3.14 0.56 25.23
N ALA A 98 -2.08 0.29 25.99
CA ALA A 98 -0.70 0.29 25.48
C ALA A 98 -0.53 -0.70 24.31
N GLU A 99 -1.28 -1.79 24.32
CA GLU A 99 -1.31 -2.78 23.24
C GLU A 99 -1.90 -2.19 21.94
N ALA A 100 -3.04 -1.48 22.03
CA ALA A 100 -3.66 -0.85 20.87
C ALA A 100 -2.77 0.25 20.28
N HIS A 101 -2.09 1.06 21.10
CA HIS A 101 -1.10 2.04 20.64
C HIS A 101 0.08 1.37 19.94
N SER A 102 0.65 0.32 20.56
CA SER A 102 1.76 -0.44 19.95
C SER A 102 1.35 -1.08 18.62
N GLN A 103 0.14 -1.64 18.55
CA GLN A 103 -0.42 -2.20 17.32
C GLN A 103 -0.56 -1.14 16.23
N PHE A 104 -1.11 0.02 16.55
CA PHE A 104 -1.27 1.12 15.59
C PHE A 104 0.08 1.57 15.03
N ILE A 105 1.04 1.90 15.91
CA ILE A 105 2.37 2.41 15.51
C ILE A 105 3.13 1.38 14.68
N SER A 106 3.17 0.11 15.12
CA SER A 106 3.90 -0.93 14.42
C SER A 106 3.26 -1.31 13.08
N SER A 107 1.93 -1.39 13.02
CA SER A 107 1.23 -1.70 11.77
C SER A 107 1.35 -0.55 10.75
N ALA A 108 1.28 0.72 11.16
CA ALA A 108 1.51 1.87 10.30
C ALA A 108 2.91 1.82 9.67
N ALA A 109 3.95 1.51 10.47
CA ALA A 109 5.31 1.37 9.97
C ALA A 109 5.47 0.19 9.00
N VAL A 110 4.89 -0.97 9.33
CA VAL A 110 4.93 -2.17 8.47
C VAL A 110 4.24 -1.90 7.13
N ILE A 111 3.08 -1.26 7.14
CA ILE A 111 2.36 -0.91 5.91
C ILE A 111 3.21 0.02 5.05
N ALA A 112 3.77 1.09 5.60
CA ALA A 112 4.61 2.02 4.86
C ALA A 112 5.82 1.32 4.20
N LEU A 113 6.46 0.38 4.88
CA LEU A 113 7.55 -0.41 4.32
C LEU A 113 7.09 -1.34 3.19
N LEU A 114 5.93 -1.96 3.32
CA LEU A 114 5.36 -2.83 2.29
C LEU A 114 4.94 -2.03 1.04
N GLU A 115 4.34 -0.86 1.23
CA GLU A 115 3.96 0.04 0.15
C GLU A 115 5.19 0.52 -0.63
N LEU A 116 6.24 0.94 0.08
CA LEU A 116 7.51 1.32 -0.53
C LEU A 116 8.13 0.15 -1.30
N ALA A 117 8.21 -1.02 -0.70
CA ALA A 117 8.77 -2.21 -1.33
C ALA A 117 7.99 -2.63 -2.58
N ALA A 118 6.65 -2.62 -2.52
CA ALA A 118 5.80 -2.97 -3.64
C ALA A 118 5.90 -1.94 -4.79
N ALA A 119 5.93 -0.64 -4.47
CA ALA A 119 6.11 0.43 -5.44
C ALA A 119 7.46 0.32 -6.17
N LEU A 120 8.56 0.15 -5.43
CA LEU A 120 9.90 -0.01 -5.99
C LEU A 120 10.02 -1.28 -6.84
N TYR A 121 9.46 -2.38 -6.38
CA TYR A 121 9.52 -3.63 -7.14
C TYR A 121 8.68 -3.58 -8.41
N ALA A 122 7.50 -2.95 -8.39
CA ALA A 122 6.70 -2.72 -9.59
C ALA A 122 7.43 -1.81 -10.60
N ALA A 123 8.06 -0.74 -10.14
CA ALA A 123 8.87 0.15 -10.96
C ALA A 123 10.08 -0.57 -11.58
N PHE A 124 10.77 -1.41 -10.82
CA PHE A 124 11.86 -2.25 -11.34
C PHE A 124 11.38 -3.19 -12.45
N CYS A 125 10.22 -3.84 -12.26
CA CYS A 125 9.64 -4.71 -13.30
C CYS A 125 9.27 -3.94 -14.58
N LEU A 126 8.77 -2.71 -14.45
CA LEU A 126 8.46 -1.84 -15.59
C LEU A 126 9.75 -1.44 -16.36
N GLY A 127 10.78 -1.01 -15.63
CA GLY A 127 12.08 -0.65 -16.22
C GLY A 127 12.73 -1.81 -16.98
N SER A 128 12.69 -3.01 -16.41
CA SER A 128 13.24 -4.22 -17.02
C SER A 128 12.53 -4.58 -18.35
N ARG A 129 11.22 -4.35 -18.45
CA ARG A 129 10.45 -4.57 -19.68
C ARG A 129 10.81 -3.55 -20.78
N SER A 130 10.93 -2.28 -20.40
CA SER A 130 11.31 -1.21 -21.33
C SER A 130 12.71 -1.41 -21.92
N ALA A 131 13.66 -1.89 -21.12
CA ALA A 131 15.00 -2.21 -21.58
C ALA A 131 14.99 -3.35 -22.60
N LYS A 132 14.21 -4.41 -22.35
CA LYS A 132 14.08 -5.55 -23.25
C LYS A 132 13.50 -5.15 -24.62
N SER A 133 12.42 -4.36 -24.63
CA SER A 133 11.78 -3.91 -25.87
C SER A 133 12.69 -3.04 -26.74
N ARG A 134 13.57 -2.24 -26.13
CA ARG A 134 14.56 -1.44 -26.86
C ARG A 134 15.61 -2.31 -27.56
N VAL A 135 16.10 -3.35 -26.90
CA VAL A 135 17.09 -4.27 -27.50
C VAL A 135 16.48 -5.00 -28.69
N GLU A 136 15.23 -5.45 -28.60
CA GLU A 136 14.53 -6.15 -29.68
C GLU A 136 14.18 -5.23 -30.88
N SER A 137 14.14 -3.91 -30.70
CA SER A 137 13.83 -2.95 -31.79
C SER A 137 15.06 -2.49 -32.58
N VAL A 138 16.28 -2.78 -32.13
CA VAL A 138 17.54 -2.32 -32.72
C VAL A 138 18.30 -3.49 -33.43
N GLY A 139 17.88 -4.73 -33.19
CA GLY A 139 18.43 -5.94 -33.83
C GLY A 139 17.53 -6.46 -34.94
#